data_58c3115279abd479535e8d0c89cb9495
#
_entry.id   58c3115279abd479535e8d0c89cb9495
#
_cell.length_a   1.000
_cell.length_b   1.000
_cell.length_c   1.000
_cell.angle_alpha   90.00
_cell.angle_beta   90.00
_cell.angle_gamma   90.00
#
_symmetry.space_group_name_H-M   'P 1'
#
loop_
_entity.id
_entity.type
_entity.pdbx_description
1 polymer ?
#
loop_
_entity_poly.entity_id
_entity_poly.type
_entity_poly.pdbx_seq_one_letter_code
_entity_poly.pdbx_strand_id
1 'polypeptide(L)'
;AEINLNTFLEDRFENFGIYEDAMLEGKNFLFHSCLSSSLNIGLLSPVYIIKKLIDFSKTNEIPLNSLEGFIRQILGWREFIRGIYQEKSEFQSSHNYWGHKNKLRSSWYNGTTGILPLDDSIKCALRHGYNHHIPRLMVISNIMNLCEIDPKHIYKWFMEMYIDSSEWVMVPNVFGMATYSDGGLMSTKPYTCGSN
;
A
#
# COMPACT_ATOMS: atom_id res chain seq x y z
N ALA A 1 7.04 -10.27 -15.06
CA ALA A 1 6.37 -8.98 -14.98
C ALA A 1 5.24 -8.89 -16.01
N GLU A 2 5.50 -9.09 -17.31
CA GLU A 2 4.46 -9.00 -18.36
C GLU A 2 3.33 -10.02 -18.21
N ILE A 3 3.63 -11.24 -17.81
CA ILE A 3 2.61 -12.26 -17.52
C ILE A 3 1.65 -11.74 -16.45
N ASN A 4 2.16 -11.16 -15.36
CA ASN A 4 1.33 -10.62 -14.30
C ASN A 4 0.47 -9.44 -14.78
N LEU A 5 1.00 -8.60 -15.68
CA LEU A 5 0.22 -7.51 -16.28
C LEU A 5 -0.92 -8.06 -17.13
N ASN A 6 -0.64 -9.04 -17.99
CA ASN A 6 -1.68 -9.66 -18.83
C ASN A 6 -2.75 -10.37 -17.97
N THR A 7 -2.34 -11.16 -16.96
CA THR A 7 -3.28 -11.77 -16.01
C THR A 7 -4.14 -10.73 -15.27
N PHE A 8 -3.56 -9.59 -14.91
CA PHE A 8 -4.35 -8.50 -14.31
C PHE A 8 -5.39 -7.95 -15.30
N LEU A 9 -4.98 -7.68 -16.53
CA LEU A 9 -5.87 -7.14 -17.55
C LEU A 9 -7.05 -8.09 -17.86
N GLU A 10 -6.76 -9.38 -18.00
CA GLU A 10 -7.74 -10.40 -18.39
C GLU A 10 -8.68 -10.80 -17.24
N ASP A 11 -8.16 -10.96 -16.02
CA ASP A 11 -8.91 -11.60 -14.94
C ASP A 11 -9.48 -10.61 -13.90
N ARG A 12 -8.89 -9.40 -13.76
CA ARG A 12 -9.15 -8.55 -12.59
C ARG A 12 -9.46 -7.10 -12.91
N PHE A 13 -9.02 -6.59 -14.06
CA PHE A 13 -9.09 -5.17 -14.38
C PHE A 13 -10.52 -4.64 -14.43
N GLU A 14 -11.45 -5.42 -15.00
CA GLU A 14 -12.86 -5.04 -15.07
C GLU A 14 -13.44 -4.68 -13.69
N ASN A 15 -13.10 -5.45 -12.67
CA ASN A 15 -13.63 -5.30 -11.32
C ASN A 15 -12.75 -4.44 -10.38
N PHE A 16 -11.61 -3.95 -10.85
CA PHE A 16 -10.68 -3.19 -10.03
C PHE A 16 -11.34 -1.99 -9.36
N GLY A 17 -12.04 -1.15 -10.13
CA GLY A 17 -12.57 0.13 -9.62
C GLY A 17 -13.71 -0.03 -8.61
N ILE A 18 -14.51 -1.11 -8.69
CA ILE A 18 -15.60 -1.37 -7.73
C ILE A 18 -15.05 -1.93 -6.42
N TYR A 19 -13.99 -2.75 -6.50
CA TYR A 19 -13.45 -3.49 -5.35
C TYR A 19 -12.05 -3.02 -4.92
N GLU A 20 -11.63 -1.81 -5.32
CA GLU A 20 -10.32 -1.26 -4.97
C GLU A 20 -10.08 -1.25 -3.45
N ASP A 21 -11.10 -0.90 -2.68
CA ASP A 21 -11.03 -0.81 -1.21
C ASP A 21 -11.65 -2.02 -0.48
N ALA A 22 -11.98 -3.09 -1.21
CA ALA A 22 -12.56 -4.26 -0.61
C ALA A 22 -11.53 -5.12 0.14
N MET A 23 -11.97 -5.71 1.26
CA MET A 23 -11.23 -6.76 1.98
C MET A 23 -12.09 -8.00 2.10
N LEU A 24 -11.48 -9.17 1.95
CA LEU A 24 -12.16 -10.45 2.16
C LEU A 24 -11.18 -11.46 2.77
N GLU A 25 -11.57 -12.08 3.88
CA GLU A 25 -10.78 -13.11 4.55
C GLU A 25 -10.37 -14.21 3.58
N GLY A 26 -9.09 -14.58 3.61
CA GLY A 26 -8.51 -15.61 2.75
C GLY A 26 -8.36 -15.23 1.27
N LYS A 27 -8.72 -14.00 0.86
CA LYS A 27 -8.58 -13.49 -0.51
C LYS A 27 -7.60 -12.32 -0.55
N ASN A 28 -6.31 -12.63 -0.66
CA ASN A 28 -5.23 -11.68 -0.43
C ASN A 28 -4.98 -10.70 -1.58
N PHE A 29 -5.37 -11.05 -2.81
CA PHE A 29 -5.08 -10.25 -3.99
C PHE A 29 -6.31 -9.56 -4.56
N LEU A 30 -7.50 -10.15 -4.37
CA LEU A 30 -8.76 -9.68 -4.95
C LEU A 30 -8.57 -9.23 -6.41
N PHE A 31 -8.93 -8.00 -6.71
CA PHE A 31 -8.81 -7.42 -8.06
C PHE A 31 -7.57 -6.52 -8.23
N HIS A 32 -6.62 -6.55 -7.26
CA HIS A 32 -5.39 -5.75 -7.35
C HIS A 32 -4.41 -6.29 -8.39
N SER A 33 -3.64 -5.38 -8.99
CA SER A 33 -2.71 -5.70 -10.08
C SER A 33 -1.49 -6.50 -9.64
N CYS A 34 -1.03 -6.34 -8.41
CA CYS A 34 0.21 -6.91 -7.87
C CYS A 34 1.47 -6.53 -8.70
N LEU A 35 1.47 -5.33 -9.30
CA LEU A 35 2.57 -4.86 -10.17
C LEU A 35 3.58 -3.96 -9.45
N SER A 36 3.33 -3.60 -8.18
CA SER A 36 4.14 -2.64 -7.43
C SER A 36 5.63 -3.03 -7.36
N SER A 37 5.95 -4.30 -7.10
CA SER A 37 7.34 -4.78 -7.09
C SER A 37 8.01 -4.63 -8.46
N SER A 38 7.32 -5.04 -9.54
CA SER A 38 7.84 -4.94 -10.91
C SER A 38 8.05 -3.50 -11.36
N LEU A 39 7.17 -2.57 -10.92
CA LEU A 39 7.30 -1.14 -11.15
C LEU A 39 8.47 -0.54 -10.37
N ASN A 40 8.61 -0.93 -9.10
CA ASN A 40 9.63 -0.32 -8.22
C ASN A 40 11.07 -0.70 -8.59
N ILE A 41 11.26 -1.88 -9.19
CA ILE A 41 12.58 -2.32 -9.69
C ILE A 41 12.78 -2.07 -11.20
N GLY A 42 11.81 -1.40 -11.86
CA GLY A 42 11.96 -0.99 -13.26
C GLY A 42 11.75 -2.08 -14.31
N LEU A 43 11.21 -3.25 -13.95
CA LEU A 43 10.85 -4.30 -14.92
C LEU A 43 9.66 -3.92 -15.80
N LEU A 44 8.78 -3.04 -15.29
CA LEU A 44 7.69 -2.41 -16.02
C LEU A 44 7.79 -0.91 -15.85
N SER A 45 7.59 -0.15 -16.91
CA SER A 45 7.49 1.30 -16.82
C SER A 45 6.01 1.76 -16.71
N PRO A 46 5.73 2.87 -16.01
CA PRO A 46 4.38 3.45 -15.98
C PRO A 46 3.82 3.69 -17.39
N VAL A 47 4.63 4.22 -18.29
CA VAL A 47 4.21 4.50 -19.68
C VAL A 47 3.80 3.22 -20.41
N TYR A 48 4.56 2.14 -20.26
CA TYR A 48 4.24 0.85 -20.85
C TYR A 48 2.91 0.29 -20.33
N ILE A 49 2.70 0.33 -19.01
CA ILE A 49 1.46 -0.14 -18.40
C ILE A 49 0.27 0.67 -18.89
N ILE A 50 0.34 2.00 -18.88
CA ILE A 50 -0.76 2.88 -19.33
C ILE A 50 -1.10 2.60 -20.79
N LYS A 51 -0.09 2.44 -21.66
CA LYS A 51 -0.35 2.10 -23.07
C LYS A 51 -1.09 0.77 -23.19
N LYS A 52 -0.65 -0.26 -22.48
CA LYS A 52 -1.31 -1.58 -22.49
C LYS A 52 -2.75 -1.51 -21.98
N LEU A 53 -3.02 -0.76 -20.92
CA LEU A 53 -4.37 -0.54 -20.38
C LEU A 53 -5.29 0.12 -21.40
N ILE A 54 -4.84 1.19 -22.04
CA ILE A 54 -5.60 1.92 -23.03
C ILE A 54 -5.86 1.03 -24.27
N ASP A 55 -4.85 0.30 -24.73
CA ASP A 55 -5.03 -0.59 -25.89
C ASP A 55 -5.99 -1.75 -25.55
N PHE A 56 -5.92 -2.31 -24.36
CA PHE A 56 -6.84 -3.35 -23.89
C PHE A 56 -8.29 -2.84 -23.79
N SER A 57 -8.50 -1.62 -23.29
CA SER A 57 -9.85 -1.03 -23.14
C SER A 57 -10.51 -0.65 -24.46
N LYS A 58 -9.77 -0.59 -25.59
CA LYS A 58 -10.37 -0.36 -26.92
C LYS A 58 -11.12 -1.58 -27.46
N THR A 59 -10.73 -2.77 -27.01
CA THR A 59 -11.27 -4.05 -27.50
C THR A 59 -12.06 -4.80 -26.44
N ASN A 60 -12.10 -4.30 -25.21
CA ASN A 60 -12.79 -4.90 -24.08
C ASN A 60 -13.63 -3.84 -23.37
N GLU A 61 -14.82 -4.21 -22.92
CA GLU A 61 -15.71 -3.31 -22.17
C GLU A 61 -15.22 -3.15 -20.71
N ILE A 62 -14.29 -2.22 -20.50
CA ILE A 62 -13.77 -1.91 -19.17
C ILE A 62 -14.54 -0.72 -18.59
N PRO A 63 -15.12 -0.86 -17.39
CA PRO A 63 -15.79 0.24 -16.70
C PRO A 63 -14.86 1.43 -16.48
N LEU A 64 -15.39 2.64 -16.64
CA LEU A 64 -14.60 3.87 -16.55
C LEU A 64 -13.94 4.03 -15.18
N ASN A 65 -14.61 3.63 -14.10
CA ASN A 65 -14.06 3.67 -12.75
C ASN A 65 -12.83 2.75 -12.58
N SER A 66 -12.80 1.60 -13.27
CA SER A 66 -11.62 0.72 -13.27
C SER A 66 -10.47 1.31 -14.07
N LEU A 67 -10.76 1.82 -15.28
CA LEU A 67 -9.73 2.42 -16.14
C LEU A 67 -9.15 3.70 -15.52
N GLU A 68 -9.99 4.64 -15.13
CA GLU A 68 -9.57 5.90 -14.53
C GLU A 68 -8.91 5.68 -13.17
N GLY A 69 -9.51 4.85 -12.31
CA GLY A 69 -8.97 4.54 -11.00
C GLY A 69 -7.57 3.97 -11.08
N PHE A 70 -7.34 2.99 -11.96
CA PHE A 70 -6.01 2.41 -12.10
C PHE A 70 -4.98 3.39 -12.71
N ILE A 71 -5.37 4.18 -13.70
CA ILE A 71 -4.50 5.23 -14.26
C ILE A 71 -4.10 6.25 -13.17
N ARG A 72 -5.03 6.64 -12.31
CA ARG A 72 -4.74 7.53 -11.16
C ARG A 72 -3.73 6.92 -10.20
N GLN A 73 -3.76 5.62 -9.95
CA GLN A 73 -2.76 4.97 -9.10
C GLN A 73 -1.36 4.99 -9.76
N ILE A 74 -1.28 4.76 -11.07
CA ILE A 74 0.00 4.69 -11.77
C ILE A 74 0.62 6.08 -12.02
N LEU A 75 -0.16 7.05 -12.47
CA LEU A 75 0.34 8.41 -12.77
C LEU A 75 0.20 9.34 -11.57
N GLY A 76 -0.98 9.45 -10.99
CA GLY A 76 -1.26 10.41 -9.94
C GLY A 76 -0.56 10.06 -8.65
N TRP A 77 -0.90 8.92 -8.07
CA TRP A 77 -0.38 8.54 -6.76
C TRP A 77 1.14 8.35 -6.75
N ARG A 78 1.69 7.62 -7.70
CA ARG A 78 3.14 7.38 -7.75
C ARG A 78 3.94 8.67 -7.93
N GLU A 79 3.51 9.59 -8.80
CA GLU A 79 4.20 10.87 -8.98
C GLU A 79 4.03 11.79 -7.77
N PHE A 80 2.87 11.79 -7.13
CA PHE A 80 2.66 12.51 -5.88
C PHE A 80 3.61 12.02 -4.78
N ILE A 81 3.67 10.70 -4.56
CA ILE A 81 4.57 10.09 -3.57
C ILE A 81 6.03 10.41 -3.90
N ARG A 82 6.43 10.32 -5.17
CA ARG A 82 7.79 10.66 -5.60
C ARG A 82 8.13 12.12 -5.30
N GLY A 83 7.21 13.04 -5.59
CA GLY A 83 7.37 14.46 -5.29
C GLY A 83 7.51 14.72 -3.79
N ILE A 84 6.65 14.13 -2.96
CA ILE A 84 6.74 14.24 -1.50
C ILE A 84 8.08 13.69 -0.99
N TYR A 85 8.50 12.53 -1.47
CA TYR A 85 9.79 11.96 -1.08
C TYR A 85 10.96 12.87 -1.42
N GLN A 86 11.02 13.40 -2.63
CA GLN A 86 12.11 14.29 -3.07
C GLN A 86 12.21 15.57 -2.23
N GLU A 87 11.07 16.13 -1.85
CA GLU A 87 11.01 17.43 -1.17
C GLU A 87 11.01 17.32 0.36
N LYS A 88 10.50 16.21 0.92
CA LYS A 88 10.13 16.14 2.33
C LYS A 88 10.57 14.88 3.06
N SER A 89 11.32 13.97 2.44
CA SER A 89 11.69 12.68 3.04
C SER A 89 12.50 12.83 4.34
N GLU A 90 13.42 13.77 4.40
CA GLU A 90 14.24 14.03 5.59
C GLU A 90 13.37 14.53 6.75
N PHE A 91 12.46 15.47 6.46
CA PHE A 91 11.49 15.95 7.44
C PHE A 91 10.61 14.81 7.95
N GLN A 92 9.98 14.04 7.06
CA GLN A 92 9.07 12.96 7.43
C GLN A 92 9.75 11.90 8.29
N SER A 93 10.94 11.44 7.90
CA SER A 93 11.68 10.38 8.61
C SER A 93 12.23 10.82 9.98
N SER A 94 12.37 12.13 10.22
CA SER A 94 12.82 12.69 11.49
C SER A 94 11.69 13.07 12.45
N HIS A 95 10.45 13.21 11.95
CA HIS A 95 9.30 13.66 12.73
C HIS A 95 8.55 12.51 13.42
N ASN A 96 8.02 12.82 14.59
CA ASN A 96 7.14 11.94 15.37
C ASN A 96 6.09 12.81 16.06
N TYR A 97 5.10 13.26 15.31
CA TYR A 97 4.08 14.22 15.77
C TYR A 97 3.36 13.77 17.06
N TRP A 98 3.04 12.48 17.16
CA TRP A 98 2.34 11.93 18.31
C TRP A 98 3.26 11.67 19.51
N GLY A 99 4.57 11.67 19.33
CA GLY A 99 5.55 11.29 20.36
C GLY A 99 5.50 9.81 20.74
N HIS A 100 5.04 8.93 19.84
CA HIS A 100 4.95 7.48 20.06
C HIS A 100 6.33 6.86 20.28
N LYS A 101 6.44 5.93 21.26
CA LYS A 101 7.75 5.37 21.68
C LYS A 101 7.75 3.86 21.87
N ASN A 102 6.61 3.20 21.71
CA ASN A 102 6.52 1.76 21.93
C ASN A 102 7.27 1.00 20.84
N LYS A 103 7.76 -0.18 21.19
CA LYS A 103 8.46 -1.07 20.28
C LYS A 103 7.55 -2.19 19.81
N LEU A 104 7.79 -2.70 18.62
CA LEU A 104 7.13 -3.92 18.12
C LEU A 104 7.61 -5.14 18.92
N ARG A 105 6.66 -5.98 19.31
CA ARG A 105 6.92 -7.30 19.92
C ARG A 105 7.02 -8.37 18.81
N SER A 106 7.54 -9.54 19.17
CA SER A 106 7.64 -10.69 18.24
C SER A 106 6.30 -11.11 17.63
N SER A 107 5.18 -10.90 18.33
CA SER A 107 3.83 -11.17 17.80
C SER A 107 3.50 -10.43 16.51
N TRP A 108 4.09 -9.26 16.27
CA TRP A 108 3.96 -8.49 15.05
C TRP A 108 4.73 -9.08 13.86
N TYR A 109 5.68 -9.97 14.13
CA TYR A 109 6.48 -10.66 13.11
C TYR A 109 6.00 -12.06 12.81
N ASN A 110 5.13 -12.65 13.64
CA ASN A 110 4.65 -14.02 13.46
C ASN A 110 3.11 -14.13 13.38
N GLY A 111 2.38 -13.01 13.51
CA GLY A 111 0.92 -12.97 13.43
C GLY A 111 0.25 -13.70 14.58
N THR A 112 0.70 -13.43 15.81
CA THR A 112 0.15 -14.00 17.05
C THR A 112 -0.21 -12.90 18.05
N THR A 113 -0.80 -11.81 17.57
CA THR A 113 -1.22 -10.68 18.41
C THR A 113 -2.52 -10.97 19.17
N GLY A 114 -3.33 -11.92 18.69
CA GLY A 114 -4.67 -12.24 19.19
C GLY A 114 -5.77 -11.39 18.55
N ILE A 115 -5.45 -10.49 17.63
CA ILE A 115 -6.42 -9.69 16.86
C ILE A 115 -6.55 -10.33 15.49
N LEU A 116 -7.66 -11.02 15.24
CA LEU A 116 -7.84 -11.85 14.03
C LEU A 116 -7.53 -11.13 12.71
N PRO A 117 -8.10 -9.95 12.38
CA PRO A 117 -7.80 -9.29 11.10
C PRO A 117 -6.33 -8.84 10.98
N LEU A 118 -5.69 -8.51 12.10
CA LEU A 118 -4.28 -8.16 12.14
C LEU A 118 -3.40 -9.40 11.90
N ASP A 119 -3.69 -10.48 12.62
CA ASP A 119 -2.93 -11.73 12.49
C ASP A 119 -3.05 -12.34 11.09
N ASP A 120 -4.24 -12.28 10.47
CA ASP A 120 -4.44 -12.70 9.08
C ASP A 120 -3.62 -11.85 8.11
N SER A 121 -3.64 -10.53 8.28
CA SER A 121 -2.87 -9.59 7.45
C SER A 121 -1.36 -9.81 7.59
N ILE A 122 -0.85 -10.05 8.81
CA ILE A 122 0.56 -10.35 9.04
C ILE A 122 0.94 -11.70 8.41
N LYS A 123 0.11 -12.73 8.57
CA LYS A 123 0.34 -14.03 7.96
C LYS A 123 0.30 -14.00 6.43
N CYS A 124 -0.55 -13.13 5.87
CA CYS A 124 -0.55 -12.87 4.44
C CYS A 124 0.78 -12.24 3.98
N ALA A 125 1.27 -11.23 4.69
CA ALA A 125 2.57 -10.62 4.41
C ALA A 125 3.71 -11.64 4.50
N LEU A 126 3.72 -12.52 5.52
CA LEU A 126 4.71 -13.58 5.68
C LEU A 126 4.71 -14.60 4.54
N ARG A 127 3.53 -14.96 4.02
CA ARG A 127 3.40 -15.97 2.95
C ARG A 127 3.74 -15.42 1.57
N HIS A 128 3.37 -14.16 1.32
CA HIS A 128 3.36 -13.60 -0.02
C HIS A 128 4.31 -12.41 -0.18
N GLY A 129 4.88 -11.88 0.91
CA GLY A 129 5.58 -10.58 0.89
C GLY A 129 4.67 -9.44 0.43
N TYR A 130 3.36 -9.58 0.54
CA TYR A 130 2.39 -8.68 -0.05
C TYR A 130 1.08 -8.63 0.73
N ASN A 131 0.53 -7.44 0.82
CA ASN A 131 -0.88 -7.12 1.03
C ASN A 131 -1.24 -5.98 0.09
N HIS A 132 -2.49 -5.85 -0.33
CA HIS A 132 -2.93 -4.63 -0.97
C HIS A 132 -3.01 -3.46 0.04
N HIS A 133 -3.34 -2.26 -0.41
CA HIS A 133 -3.21 -1.05 0.41
C HIS A 133 -4.13 -1.05 1.65
N ILE A 134 -5.33 -1.64 1.57
CA ILE A 134 -6.27 -1.61 2.70
C ILE A 134 -5.78 -2.37 3.94
N PRO A 135 -5.37 -3.65 3.89
CA PRO A 135 -4.77 -4.29 5.04
C PRO A 135 -3.53 -3.57 5.58
N ARG A 136 -2.71 -2.97 4.70
CA ARG A 136 -1.54 -2.19 5.13
C ARG A 136 -1.94 -0.95 5.92
N LEU A 137 -2.86 -0.15 5.37
CA LEU A 137 -3.23 1.15 5.92
C LEU A 137 -4.24 1.01 7.05
N MET A 138 -5.36 0.34 6.78
CA MET A 138 -6.53 0.37 7.65
C MET A 138 -6.50 -0.69 8.76
N VAL A 139 -5.66 -1.72 8.63
CA VAL A 139 -5.50 -2.75 9.66
C VAL A 139 -4.14 -2.63 10.33
N ILE A 140 -3.06 -2.96 9.63
CA ILE A 140 -1.73 -3.09 10.24
C ILE A 140 -1.24 -1.76 10.80
N SER A 141 -1.11 -0.73 9.96
CA SER A 141 -0.56 0.55 10.42
C SER A 141 -1.50 1.30 11.35
N ASN A 142 -2.82 1.20 11.13
CA ASN A 142 -3.80 1.77 12.05
C ASN A 142 -3.66 1.20 13.47
N ILE A 143 -3.59 -0.12 13.62
CA ILE A 143 -3.43 -0.76 14.93
C ILE A 143 -2.04 -0.46 15.51
N MET A 144 -0.97 -0.44 14.69
CA MET A 144 0.36 -0.01 15.14
C MET A 144 0.33 1.41 15.69
N ASN A 145 -0.35 2.34 15.01
CA ASN A 145 -0.48 3.73 15.45
C ASN A 145 -1.29 3.84 16.75
N LEU A 146 -2.41 3.12 16.85
CA LEU A 146 -3.22 3.06 18.08
C LEU A 146 -2.48 2.40 19.27
N CYS A 147 -1.52 1.51 19.00
CA CYS A 147 -0.63 0.93 19.99
C CYS A 147 0.57 1.85 20.33
N GLU A 148 0.58 3.09 19.83
CA GLU A 148 1.63 4.08 20.06
C GLU A 148 3.05 3.59 19.68
N ILE A 149 3.14 2.76 18.63
CA ILE A 149 4.43 2.26 18.14
C ILE A 149 5.21 3.41 17.50
N ASP A 150 6.51 3.50 17.81
CA ASP A 150 7.40 4.48 17.20
C ASP A 150 7.37 4.35 15.68
N PRO A 151 7.13 5.45 14.93
CA PRO A 151 7.03 5.42 13.46
C PRO A 151 8.25 4.80 12.76
N LYS A 152 9.45 4.92 13.35
CA LYS A 152 10.66 4.28 12.81
C LYS A 152 10.63 2.76 12.92
N HIS A 153 10.01 2.22 13.98
CA HIS A 153 9.77 0.78 14.09
C HIS A 153 8.72 0.29 13.08
N ILE A 154 7.68 1.09 12.85
CA ILE A 154 6.67 0.80 11.83
C ILE A 154 7.32 0.80 10.45
N TYR A 155 8.07 1.85 10.10
CA TYR A 155 8.80 1.94 8.84
C TYR A 155 9.72 0.74 8.61
N LYS A 156 10.53 0.38 9.62
CA LYS A 156 11.42 -0.79 9.55
C LYS A 156 10.64 -2.07 9.25
N TRP A 157 9.53 -2.29 9.96
CA TRP A 157 8.68 -3.45 9.75
C TRP A 157 8.14 -3.53 8.33
N PHE A 158 7.64 -2.41 7.77
CA PHE A 158 7.16 -2.35 6.40
C PHE A 158 8.26 -2.65 5.37
N MET A 159 9.47 -2.15 5.62
CA MET A 159 10.63 -2.43 4.76
C MET A 159 11.05 -3.90 4.76
N GLU A 160 10.87 -4.58 5.89
CA GLU A 160 11.25 -5.99 6.06
C GLU A 160 10.19 -6.97 5.53
N MET A 161 8.91 -6.60 5.58
CA MET A 161 7.81 -7.54 5.35
C MET A 161 7.30 -7.56 3.90
N TYR A 162 7.62 -6.57 3.08
CA TYR A 162 7.04 -6.44 1.74
C TYR A 162 8.09 -6.42 0.63
N ILE A 163 7.84 -7.21 -0.43
CA ILE A 163 8.73 -7.32 -1.60
C ILE A 163 8.72 -6.07 -2.49
N ASP A 164 7.72 -5.22 -2.34
CA ASP A 164 7.61 -3.96 -3.09
C ASP A 164 8.13 -2.76 -2.29
N SER A 165 8.76 -2.99 -1.15
CA SER A 165 9.35 -1.95 -0.32
C SER A 165 10.51 -1.26 -1.02
N SER A 166 10.37 0.05 -1.15
CA SER A 166 11.40 0.97 -1.63
C SER A 166 11.33 2.23 -0.78
N GLU A 167 12.46 2.81 -0.45
CA GLU A 167 12.53 3.97 0.45
C GLU A 167 11.63 5.12 -0.01
N TRP A 168 11.69 5.46 -1.30
CA TRP A 168 10.91 6.55 -1.88
C TRP A 168 9.39 6.34 -1.81
N VAL A 169 8.94 5.08 -1.75
CA VAL A 169 7.52 4.72 -1.57
C VAL A 169 7.19 4.69 -0.08
N MET A 170 8.04 4.03 0.73
CA MET A 170 7.70 3.73 2.13
C MET A 170 7.81 4.94 3.05
N VAL A 171 8.74 5.87 2.82
CA VAL A 171 8.87 7.06 3.67
C VAL A 171 7.57 7.88 3.65
N PRO A 172 7.04 8.36 2.52
CA PRO A 172 5.79 9.13 2.52
C PRO A 172 4.58 8.30 2.98
N ASN A 173 4.51 7.03 2.58
CA ASN A 173 3.36 6.20 2.94
C ASN A 173 3.33 5.87 4.44
N VAL A 174 4.46 5.57 5.08
CA VAL A 174 4.48 5.21 6.51
C VAL A 174 4.41 6.45 7.37
N PHE A 175 5.33 7.41 7.19
CA PHE A 175 5.38 8.58 8.06
C PHE A 175 4.27 9.59 7.78
N GLY A 176 3.86 9.74 6.52
CA GLY A 176 2.78 10.64 6.12
C GLY A 176 1.40 10.01 6.25
N MET A 177 1.08 9.06 5.41
CA MET A 177 -0.27 8.51 5.32
C MET A 177 -0.64 7.59 6.49
N ALA A 178 0.18 6.57 6.76
CA ALA A 178 -0.19 5.49 7.67
C ALA A 178 -0.17 5.91 9.14
N THR A 179 0.81 6.70 9.57
CA THR A 179 0.99 7.08 10.96
C THR A 179 0.69 8.54 11.26
N TYR A 180 0.57 9.39 10.23
CA TYR A 180 0.43 10.84 10.40
C TYR A 180 1.57 11.44 11.25
N SER A 181 2.72 10.79 11.30
CA SER A 181 3.83 11.21 12.16
C SER A 181 4.53 12.47 11.67
N ASP A 182 4.29 12.88 10.42
CA ASP A 182 4.73 14.14 9.84
C ASP A 182 3.85 15.35 10.23
N GLY A 183 2.79 15.13 11.03
CA GLY A 183 1.91 16.19 11.52
C GLY A 183 0.97 16.77 10.48
N GLY A 184 0.71 16.05 9.38
CA GLY A 184 -0.25 16.45 8.34
C GLY A 184 0.37 17.15 7.14
N LEU A 185 1.66 16.93 6.89
CA LEU A 185 2.31 17.46 5.70
C LEU A 185 1.74 16.83 4.43
N MET A 186 1.47 15.51 4.47
CA MET A 186 0.97 14.76 3.32
C MET A 186 -0.55 14.54 3.36
N SER A 187 -1.09 14.25 4.52
CA SER A 187 -2.51 13.91 4.72
C SER A 187 -3.23 15.02 5.49
N THR A 188 -4.44 15.37 5.08
CA THR A 188 -5.25 16.40 5.76
C THR A 188 -5.79 15.97 7.12
N LYS A 189 -5.83 14.67 7.38
CA LYS A 189 -6.28 14.06 8.64
C LYS A 189 -5.63 12.70 8.83
N PRO A 190 -5.49 12.22 10.09
CA PRO A 190 -5.03 10.86 10.32
C PRO A 190 -6.06 9.83 9.84
N TYR A 191 -5.59 8.72 9.32
CA TYR A 191 -6.41 7.56 9.00
C TYR A 191 -6.59 6.73 10.27
N THR A 192 -7.67 6.98 10.99
CA THR A 192 -8.01 6.23 12.20
C THR A 192 -9.32 5.48 11.98
N CYS A 193 -9.28 4.17 12.12
CA CYS A 193 -10.44 3.29 11.94
C CYS A 193 -10.99 2.87 13.29
N GLY A 194 -12.32 2.84 13.39
CA GLY A 194 -13.02 2.15 14.46
C GLY A 194 -13.13 0.65 14.20
N SER A 195 -13.72 -0.06 15.15
CA SER A 195 -13.96 -1.52 15.08
C SER A 195 -15.32 -1.88 14.45
N ASN A 196 -16.01 -0.91 13.90
CA ASN A 196 -17.37 -1.10 13.31
C ASN A 196 -17.27 -1.56 11.87
#